data_683b71dc930348dcacc84962b32c1976
#
_entry.id   683b71dc930348dcacc84962b32c1976
#
_cell.length_a   1.000
_cell.length_b   1.000
_cell.length_c   1.000
_cell.angle_alpha   90.00
_cell.angle_beta   90.00
_cell.angle_gamma   90.00
#
_symmetry.space_group_name_H-M   'P 1'
#
loop_
_entity.id
_entity.type
_entity.pdbx_description
1 polymer ?
#
loop_
_entity_poly.entity_id
_entity_poly.type
_entity_poly.pdbx_seq_one_letter_code
_entity_poly.pdbx_strand_id
1 'polypeptide(L)'
;MPKHQTSPRSSIKERTGIDRLYKRVGKRKVSWYYQHPDNTSETLATADLGDRKAIADAERSAKRKALDIQQGVVVAGSVAEMIERFRDEVAPTHYRDQSKDGLAVRAGTYANLTKFFGAMRPMALKTLHGYQFLEARAKAGAPAKANKELSLMSTICHYAVRWGLIEANPFTDMMQNRTEKKVRTIYRGQIVRFYLWSCRQSPGYQVMGCAGMFTYLTGFRAAEVRPFHIAGLGKDGVRVVSAKRKMGEDEVTKLRDWSPRLRTVVARAKEAHTASRMYLFANAKGQPYTKSGWGSLWADAMFDWIASFDREVAAALAAKREWEGRYRAARKSGAAMEPYEGYKITEHPEYFSLSDVRPAAITTKLRNRNEDAYDFAAHANPATTHRHYDRRTERRAKATE
;
A
#
# COMPACT_ATOMS: atom_id res chain seq x y z
N MET A 1 -8.92 -30.09 66.66
CA MET A 1 -10.00 -29.66 65.78
C MET A 1 -9.46 -29.55 64.37
N PRO A 2 -9.90 -30.40 63.43
CA PRO A 2 -9.40 -30.34 62.04
C PRO A 2 -10.19 -29.31 61.24
N LYS A 3 -9.44 -28.47 60.48
CA LYS A 3 -9.97 -27.46 59.55
C LYS A 3 -10.63 -28.16 58.36
N HIS A 4 -11.90 -27.94 58.15
CA HIS A 4 -12.62 -28.32 56.95
C HIS A 4 -12.00 -27.62 55.73
N GLN A 5 -11.35 -28.38 54.87
CA GLN A 5 -11.05 -28.00 53.49
C GLN A 5 -12.33 -28.06 52.69
N THR A 6 -12.87 -26.93 52.28
CA THR A 6 -13.93 -26.84 51.30
C THR A 6 -13.35 -27.05 49.90
N SER A 7 -13.58 -28.19 49.31
CA SER A 7 -13.31 -28.49 47.92
C SER A 7 -14.00 -27.49 47.00
N PRO A 8 -13.37 -27.00 45.93
CA PRO A 8 -14.04 -26.15 44.96
C PRO A 8 -15.10 -26.98 44.22
N ARG A 9 -16.38 -26.57 44.30
CA ARG A 9 -17.47 -27.15 43.55
C ARG A 9 -17.14 -27.13 42.07
N SER A 10 -16.99 -28.31 41.45
CA SER A 10 -16.77 -28.52 40.04
C SER A 10 -17.90 -27.91 39.24
N SER A 11 -17.63 -26.86 38.48
CA SER A 11 -18.55 -26.34 37.47
C SER A 11 -18.76 -27.42 36.39
N ILE A 12 -19.97 -27.89 36.21
CA ILE A 12 -20.33 -28.95 35.26
C ILE A 12 -20.04 -28.40 33.85
N LYS A 13 -19.09 -29.05 33.14
CA LYS A 13 -18.82 -28.83 31.74
C LYS A 13 -19.83 -29.62 30.92
N GLU A 14 -20.76 -28.94 30.27
CA GLU A 14 -21.71 -29.57 29.35
C GLU A 14 -21.11 -29.55 27.91
N ARG A 15 -21.19 -30.69 27.21
CA ARG A 15 -20.84 -30.80 25.81
C ARG A 15 -21.99 -30.21 24.97
N THR A 16 -21.65 -29.35 23.98
CA THR A 16 -22.63 -28.65 23.15
C THR A 16 -22.96 -29.34 21.82
N GLY A 17 -22.39 -30.54 21.57
CA GLY A 17 -22.51 -31.26 20.30
C GLY A 17 -21.51 -30.81 19.23
N ILE A 18 -20.72 -29.75 19.48
CA ILE A 18 -19.62 -29.33 18.64
C ILE A 18 -18.32 -29.68 19.38
N ASP A 19 -17.37 -30.29 18.68
CA ASP A 19 -16.07 -30.66 19.27
C ASP A 19 -15.38 -29.44 19.85
N ARG A 20 -14.76 -29.59 21.03
CA ARG A 20 -14.02 -28.55 21.76
C ARG A 20 -14.83 -27.30 22.17
N LEU A 21 -16.14 -27.24 21.89
CA LEU A 21 -17.04 -26.21 22.43
C LEU A 21 -17.75 -26.70 23.69
N TYR A 22 -17.54 -25.99 24.79
CA TYR A 22 -18.08 -26.31 26.08
C TYR A 22 -19.00 -25.19 26.59
N LYS A 23 -20.05 -25.57 27.32
CA LYS A 23 -20.95 -24.66 28.03
C LYS A 23 -20.65 -24.73 29.54
N ARG A 24 -20.59 -23.59 30.16
CA ARG A 24 -20.40 -23.46 31.60
C ARG A 24 -21.52 -22.62 32.18
N VAL A 25 -22.28 -23.18 33.09
CA VAL A 25 -23.35 -22.47 33.82
C VAL A 25 -22.78 -21.95 35.12
N GLY A 26 -22.74 -20.64 35.28
CA GLY A 26 -22.40 -19.94 36.53
C GLY A 26 -23.63 -19.54 37.33
N LYS A 27 -23.43 -18.81 38.43
CA LYS A 27 -24.55 -18.35 39.27
C LYS A 27 -25.43 -17.28 38.63
N ARG A 28 -24.88 -16.45 37.74
CA ARG A 28 -25.59 -15.32 37.10
C ARG A 28 -25.57 -15.39 35.58
N LYS A 29 -24.56 -16.07 35.00
CA LYS A 29 -24.31 -16.10 33.54
C LYS A 29 -24.05 -17.51 33.08
N VAL A 30 -24.41 -17.76 31.82
CA VAL A 30 -23.99 -18.93 31.03
C VAL A 30 -22.91 -18.45 30.09
N SER A 31 -21.83 -19.21 29.97
CA SER A 31 -20.70 -18.90 29.07
C SER A 31 -20.40 -20.10 28.19
N TRP A 32 -20.13 -19.85 26.92
CA TRP A 32 -19.62 -20.83 25.96
C TRP A 32 -18.19 -20.51 25.68
N TYR A 33 -17.30 -21.51 25.80
CA TYR A 33 -15.87 -21.36 25.52
C TYR A 33 -15.36 -22.49 24.65
N TYR A 34 -14.42 -22.17 23.79
CA TYR A 34 -13.71 -23.08 22.92
C TYR A 34 -12.36 -23.42 23.52
N GLN A 35 -12.00 -24.71 23.54
CA GLN A 35 -10.69 -25.18 24.00
C GLN A 35 -9.81 -25.49 22.79
N HIS A 36 -8.75 -24.70 22.59
CA HIS A 36 -7.78 -24.88 21.52
C HIS A 36 -6.93 -26.14 21.72
N PRO A 37 -6.26 -26.67 20.65
CA PRO A 37 -5.38 -27.85 20.76
C PRO A 37 -4.22 -27.69 21.74
N ASP A 38 -3.77 -26.45 21.99
CA ASP A 38 -2.73 -26.08 22.96
C ASP A 38 -3.22 -25.99 24.42
N ASN A 39 -4.48 -26.41 24.69
CA ASN A 39 -5.19 -26.30 25.95
C ASN A 39 -5.52 -24.88 26.41
N THR A 40 -5.29 -23.86 25.60
CA THR A 40 -5.84 -22.53 25.88
C THR A 40 -7.36 -22.51 25.65
N SER A 41 -8.08 -21.63 26.33
CA SER A 41 -9.54 -21.51 26.18
C SER A 41 -9.93 -20.08 25.90
N GLU A 42 -10.86 -19.91 24.93
CA GLU A 42 -11.42 -18.61 24.55
C GLU A 42 -12.93 -18.61 24.80
N THR A 43 -13.44 -17.55 25.46
CA THR A 43 -14.89 -17.40 25.66
C THR A 43 -15.52 -16.80 24.40
N LEU A 44 -16.40 -17.57 23.75
CA LEU A 44 -17.02 -17.18 22.49
C LEU A 44 -18.30 -16.38 22.66
N ALA A 45 -19.07 -16.65 23.71
CA ALA A 45 -20.30 -15.92 24.04
C ALA A 45 -20.67 -16.07 25.52
N THR A 46 -21.43 -15.10 26.05
CA THR A 46 -22.01 -15.11 27.40
C THR A 46 -23.42 -14.57 27.33
N ALA A 47 -24.29 -15.09 28.21
CA ALA A 47 -25.66 -14.57 28.40
C ALA A 47 -26.06 -14.63 29.88
N ASP A 48 -26.96 -13.79 30.30
CA ASP A 48 -27.53 -13.82 31.66
C ASP A 48 -28.55 -14.95 31.81
N LEU A 49 -28.53 -15.63 32.96
CA LEU A 49 -29.37 -16.82 33.22
C LEU A 49 -30.89 -16.55 33.18
N GLY A 50 -31.30 -15.30 33.37
CA GLY A 50 -32.72 -14.91 33.37
C GLY A 50 -33.33 -14.68 31.99
N ASP A 51 -32.50 -14.56 30.94
CA ASP A 51 -32.96 -14.25 29.57
C ASP A 51 -32.82 -15.46 28.63
N ARG A 52 -33.92 -16.21 28.46
CA ARG A 52 -33.96 -17.38 27.57
C ARG A 52 -33.62 -17.04 26.10
N LYS A 53 -34.01 -15.85 25.62
CA LYS A 53 -33.76 -15.42 24.26
C LYS A 53 -32.26 -15.10 24.06
N ALA A 54 -31.67 -14.35 25.00
CA ALA A 54 -30.25 -14.05 25.00
C ALA A 54 -29.40 -15.33 25.12
N ILE A 55 -29.83 -16.33 25.90
CA ILE A 55 -29.15 -17.63 26.00
C ILE A 55 -29.16 -18.36 24.65
N ALA A 56 -30.31 -18.41 23.96
CA ALA A 56 -30.43 -19.07 22.66
C ALA A 56 -29.62 -18.37 21.58
N ASP A 57 -29.59 -17.04 21.61
CA ASP A 57 -28.80 -16.23 20.65
C ASP A 57 -27.30 -16.37 20.91
N ALA A 58 -26.86 -16.35 22.16
CA ALA A 58 -25.47 -16.57 22.56
C ALA A 58 -25.01 -18.00 22.21
N GLU A 59 -25.84 -19.00 22.40
CA GLU A 59 -25.54 -20.39 22.01
C GLU A 59 -25.33 -20.52 20.48
N ARG A 60 -26.26 -19.95 19.69
CA ARG A 60 -26.11 -19.92 18.22
C ARG A 60 -24.83 -19.22 17.77
N SER A 61 -24.52 -18.08 18.39
CA SER A 61 -23.29 -17.32 18.12
C SER A 61 -22.05 -18.13 18.50
N ALA A 62 -22.04 -18.77 19.67
CA ALA A 62 -20.91 -19.59 20.11
C ALA A 62 -20.69 -20.81 19.22
N LYS A 63 -21.77 -21.51 18.83
CA LYS A 63 -21.69 -22.65 17.90
C LYS A 63 -21.10 -22.23 16.54
N ARG A 64 -21.57 -21.09 16.00
CA ARG A 64 -21.05 -20.54 14.75
C ARG A 64 -19.55 -20.24 14.84
N LYS A 65 -19.15 -19.49 15.89
CA LYS A 65 -17.73 -19.16 16.10
C LYS A 65 -16.84 -20.38 16.31
N ALA A 66 -17.34 -21.41 17.00
CA ALA A 66 -16.60 -22.66 17.21
C ALA A 66 -16.38 -23.41 15.90
N LEU A 67 -17.39 -23.45 15.02
CA LEU A 67 -17.25 -24.01 13.68
C LEU A 67 -16.28 -23.22 12.82
N ASP A 68 -16.35 -21.87 12.89
CA ASP A 68 -15.40 -20.98 12.20
C ASP A 68 -13.94 -21.24 12.65
N ILE A 69 -13.73 -21.51 13.95
CA ILE A 69 -12.40 -21.86 14.48
C ILE A 69 -11.95 -23.25 14.02
N GLN A 70 -12.86 -24.24 13.99
CA GLN A 70 -12.50 -25.62 13.59
C GLN A 70 -12.23 -25.77 12.10
N GLN A 71 -12.96 -25.02 11.28
CA GLN A 71 -12.84 -25.03 9.82
C GLN A 71 -11.79 -24.02 9.31
N GLY A 72 -11.12 -23.30 10.23
CA GLY A 72 -10.41 -22.09 9.90
C GLY A 72 -11.41 -20.94 9.74
N VAL A 73 -10.92 -19.78 9.26
CA VAL A 73 -11.78 -18.59 9.06
C VAL A 73 -12.78 -18.77 7.91
N VAL A 74 -12.79 -19.93 7.25
CA VAL A 74 -13.53 -20.18 6.01
C VAL A 74 -14.62 -21.22 6.21
N VAL A 75 -15.85 -20.77 6.18
CA VAL A 75 -17.05 -21.64 6.19
C VAL A 75 -17.35 -22.06 4.75
N ALA A 76 -17.54 -23.37 4.51
CA ALA A 76 -17.91 -23.89 3.20
C ALA A 76 -19.17 -23.21 2.63
N GLY A 77 -19.13 -22.83 1.35
CA GLY A 77 -20.21 -22.08 0.69
C GLY A 77 -20.31 -20.62 1.10
N SER A 78 -19.28 -20.05 1.74
CA SER A 78 -19.25 -18.64 2.17
C SER A 78 -18.48 -17.75 1.17
N VAL A 79 -18.64 -16.43 1.33
CA VAL A 79 -17.84 -15.45 0.58
C VAL A 79 -16.35 -15.54 0.97
N ALA A 80 -16.03 -15.96 2.18
CA ALA A 80 -14.63 -16.19 2.57
C ALA A 80 -13.99 -17.28 1.69
N GLU A 81 -14.66 -18.43 1.48
CA GLU A 81 -14.20 -19.48 0.58
C GLU A 81 -14.08 -19.00 -0.87
N MET A 82 -15.04 -18.21 -1.34
CA MET A 82 -15.00 -17.59 -2.67
C MET A 82 -13.78 -16.69 -2.84
N ILE A 83 -13.40 -15.91 -1.81
CA ILE A 83 -12.20 -15.05 -1.81
C ILE A 83 -10.93 -15.91 -1.81
N GLU A 84 -10.88 -16.98 -1.02
CA GLU A 84 -9.74 -17.90 -0.98
C GLU A 84 -9.56 -18.61 -2.31
N ARG A 85 -10.62 -19.13 -2.88
CA ARG A 85 -10.59 -19.76 -4.20
C ARG A 85 -10.01 -18.81 -5.26
N PHE A 86 -10.46 -17.54 -5.26
CA PHE A 86 -9.88 -16.54 -6.17
C PHE A 86 -8.39 -16.30 -5.89
N ARG A 87 -7.99 -16.19 -4.61
CA ARG A 87 -6.61 -15.98 -4.20
C ARG A 87 -5.70 -17.10 -4.70
N ASP A 88 -6.15 -18.33 -4.58
CA ASP A 88 -5.31 -19.51 -4.80
C ASP A 88 -5.35 -20.00 -6.25
N GLU A 89 -6.51 -19.97 -6.92
CA GLU A 89 -6.67 -20.48 -8.29
C GLU A 89 -6.48 -19.40 -9.36
N VAL A 90 -6.87 -18.14 -9.10
CA VAL A 90 -6.95 -17.09 -10.11
C VAL A 90 -5.84 -16.05 -9.98
N ALA A 91 -5.61 -15.54 -8.78
CA ALA A 91 -4.69 -14.42 -8.57
C ALA A 91 -3.24 -14.68 -9.06
N PRO A 92 -2.67 -15.90 -9.00
CA PRO A 92 -1.33 -16.18 -9.50
C PRO A 92 -1.17 -15.90 -11.00
N THR A 93 -2.21 -16.18 -11.79
CA THR A 93 -2.22 -15.96 -13.25
C THR A 93 -2.84 -14.62 -13.64
N HIS A 94 -3.71 -14.06 -12.82
CA HIS A 94 -4.39 -12.78 -13.08
C HIS A 94 -3.47 -11.58 -12.86
N TYR A 95 -2.61 -11.62 -11.85
CA TYR A 95 -1.71 -10.51 -11.51
C TYR A 95 -0.28 -10.80 -11.95
N ARG A 96 0.29 -9.90 -12.75
CA ARG A 96 1.72 -9.97 -13.14
C ARG A 96 2.66 -9.74 -11.95
N ASP A 97 2.31 -8.85 -11.02
CA ASP A 97 3.13 -8.54 -9.85
C ASP A 97 2.99 -9.64 -8.79
N GLN A 98 3.93 -10.56 -8.77
CA GLN A 98 4.08 -11.63 -7.77
C GLN A 98 5.20 -11.31 -6.76
N SER A 99 5.66 -10.04 -6.70
CA SER A 99 6.66 -9.62 -5.71
C SER A 99 6.12 -9.75 -4.28
N LYS A 100 7.02 -9.90 -3.32
CA LYS A 100 6.68 -9.96 -1.89
C LYS A 100 5.81 -8.77 -1.45
N ASP A 101 6.12 -7.56 -1.92
CA ASP A 101 5.35 -6.35 -1.62
C ASP A 101 3.95 -6.40 -2.25
N GLY A 102 3.84 -6.84 -3.50
CA GLY A 102 2.56 -6.99 -4.20
C GLY A 102 1.66 -8.02 -3.53
N LEU A 103 2.22 -9.16 -3.13
CA LEU A 103 1.51 -10.21 -2.38
C LEU A 103 1.03 -9.70 -1.02
N ALA A 104 1.88 -8.98 -0.26
CA ALA A 104 1.52 -8.44 1.05
C ALA A 104 0.37 -7.42 0.95
N VAL A 105 0.40 -6.54 -0.06
CA VAL A 105 -0.69 -5.57 -0.30
C VAL A 105 -2.01 -6.28 -0.62
N ARG A 106 -1.98 -7.33 -1.46
CA ARG A 106 -3.18 -8.11 -1.78
C ARG A 106 -3.69 -8.90 -0.57
N ALA A 107 -2.81 -9.50 0.22
CA ALA A 107 -3.18 -10.20 1.44
C ALA A 107 -3.94 -9.29 2.41
N GLY A 108 -3.46 -8.05 2.63
CA GLY A 108 -4.18 -7.06 3.43
C GLY A 108 -5.55 -6.66 2.86
N THR A 109 -5.69 -6.66 1.53
CA THR A 109 -6.99 -6.41 0.87
C THR A 109 -7.94 -7.59 1.06
N TYR A 110 -7.48 -8.82 0.84
CA TYR A 110 -8.29 -10.02 1.09
C TYR A 110 -8.76 -10.09 2.55
N ALA A 111 -7.87 -9.84 3.51
CA ALA A 111 -8.24 -9.82 4.93
C ALA A 111 -9.36 -8.81 5.26
N ASN A 112 -9.30 -7.59 4.69
CA ASN A 112 -10.35 -6.58 4.87
C ASN A 112 -11.68 -7.02 4.25
N LEU A 113 -11.65 -7.62 3.06
CA LEU A 113 -12.84 -8.15 2.38
C LEU A 113 -13.44 -9.33 3.14
N THR A 114 -12.63 -10.28 3.57
CA THR A 114 -13.06 -11.43 4.36
C THR A 114 -13.65 -11.00 5.70
N LYS A 115 -13.04 -10.00 6.35
CA LYS A 115 -13.58 -9.46 7.62
C LYS A 115 -15.00 -8.91 7.49
N PHE A 116 -15.33 -8.28 6.36
CA PHE A 116 -16.64 -7.66 6.15
C PHE A 116 -17.64 -8.60 5.49
N PHE A 117 -17.27 -9.24 4.39
CA PHE A 117 -18.17 -10.06 3.58
C PHE A 117 -18.10 -11.56 3.90
N GLY A 118 -17.02 -12.03 4.54
CA GLY A 118 -16.66 -13.43 4.60
C GLY A 118 -17.73 -14.36 5.15
N ALA A 119 -18.50 -13.93 6.16
CA ALA A 119 -19.58 -14.72 6.76
C ALA A 119 -20.87 -14.78 5.89
N MET A 120 -20.95 -14.01 4.81
CA MET A 120 -22.13 -13.99 3.95
C MET A 120 -22.12 -15.19 2.99
N ARG A 121 -23.30 -15.61 2.54
CA ARG A 121 -23.42 -16.53 1.41
C ARG A 121 -23.27 -15.74 0.10
N PRO A 122 -22.58 -16.24 -0.94
CA PRO A 122 -22.42 -15.56 -2.21
C PRO A 122 -23.75 -15.07 -2.81
N MET A 123 -24.76 -15.92 -2.83
CA MET A 123 -26.12 -15.60 -3.32
C MET A 123 -26.82 -14.48 -2.53
N ALA A 124 -26.40 -14.20 -1.30
CA ALA A 124 -26.97 -13.14 -0.46
C ALA A 124 -26.31 -11.78 -0.68
N LEU A 125 -25.23 -11.70 -1.48
CA LEU A 125 -24.56 -10.44 -1.80
C LEU A 125 -25.51 -9.52 -2.58
N LYS A 126 -25.58 -8.26 -2.15
CA LYS A 126 -26.38 -7.20 -2.77
C LYS A 126 -25.55 -5.93 -2.91
N THR A 127 -25.92 -5.09 -3.85
CA THR A 127 -25.29 -3.76 -4.05
C THR A 127 -25.24 -2.94 -2.75
N LEU A 128 -26.27 -3.04 -1.90
CA LEU A 128 -26.31 -2.40 -0.59
C LEU A 128 -25.09 -2.74 0.28
N HIS A 129 -24.65 -3.99 0.29
CA HIS A 129 -23.50 -4.41 1.10
C HIS A 129 -22.20 -3.76 0.62
N GLY A 130 -22.05 -3.48 -0.68
CA GLY A 130 -20.94 -2.74 -1.23
C GLY A 130 -20.90 -1.29 -0.73
N TYR A 131 -22.05 -0.60 -0.69
CA TYR A 131 -22.14 0.76 -0.12
C TYR A 131 -21.84 0.77 1.37
N GLN A 132 -22.39 -0.18 2.14
CA GLN A 132 -22.08 -0.32 3.56
C GLN A 132 -20.58 -0.52 3.81
N PHE A 133 -19.91 -1.33 2.98
CA PHE A 133 -18.45 -1.49 3.05
C PHE A 133 -17.72 -0.19 2.77
N LEU A 134 -18.08 0.53 1.69
CA LEU A 134 -17.47 1.81 1.33
C LEU A 134 -17.61 2.84 2.46
N GLU A 135 -18.80 2.95 3.06
CA GLU A 135 -19.08 3.88 4.17
C GLU A 135 -18.31 3.49 5.44
N ALA A 136 -18.31 2.21 5.82
CA ALA A 136 -17.59 1.74 7.00
C ALA A 136 -16.07 2.03 6.89
N ARG A 137 -15.50 1.79 5.70
CA ARG A 137 -14.07 2.05 5.44
C ARG A 137 -13.77 3.55 5.34
N ALA A 138 -14.70 4.35 4.82
CA ALA A 138 -14.57 5.81 4.78
C ALA A 138 -14.58 6.41 6.17
N LYS A 139 -15.50 5.98 7.06
CA LYS A 139 -15.54 6.35 8.48
C LYS A 139 -14.25 5.98 9.22
N ALA A 140 -13.61 4.86 8.82
CA ALA A 140 -12.29 4.46 9.32
C ALA A 140 -11.11 5.22 8.67
N GLY A 141 -11.35 6.30 7.93
CA GLY A 141 -10.32 7.16 7.33
C GLY A 141 -9.66 6.61 6.06
N ALA A 142 -10.22 5.58 5.42
CA ALA A 142 -9.60 4.92 4.27
C ALA A 142 -10.48 4.90 2.99
N PRO A 143 -11.11 6.03 2.55
CA PRO A 143 -12.07 6.02 1.45
C PRO A 143 -11.45 5.60 0.11
N ALA A 144 -10.24 6.06 -0.22
CA ALA A 144 -9.55 5.70 -1.46
C ALA A 144 -9.13 4.22 -1.49
N LYS A 145 -8.79 3.65 -0.34
CA LYS A 145 -8.46 2.24 -0.21
C LYS A 145 -9.71 1.38 -0.33
N ALA A 146 -10.82 1.81 0.27
CA ALA A 146 -12.12 1.16 0.15
C ALA A 146 -12.55 0.99 -1.31
N ASN A 147 -12.42 2.02 -2.14
CA ASN A 147 -12.74 1.95 -3.58
C ASN A 147 -11.93 0.87 -4.30
N LYS A 148 -10.63 0.74 -4.00
CA LYS A 148 -9.77 -0.30 -4.58
C LYS A 148 -10.11 -1.70 -4.08
N GLU A 149 -10.41 -1.83 -2.79
CA GLU A 149 -10.83 -3.07 -2.16
C GLU A 149 -12.15 -3.56 -2.76
N LEU A 150 -13.14 -2.67 -2.92
CA LEU A 150 -14.41 -3.02 -3.55
C LEU A 150 -14.26 -3.36 -5.06
N SER A 151 -13.37 -2.68 -5.77
CA SER A 151 -13.05 -3.04 -7.16
C SER A 151 -12.47 -4.45 -7.27
N LEU A 152 -11.64 -4.87 -6.29
CA LEU A 152 -11.17 -6.26 -6.22
C LEU A 152 -12.34 -7.21 -5.91
N MET A 153 -13.22 -6.86 -4.98
CA MET A 153 -14.40 -7.67 -4.67
C MET A 153 -15.31 -7.84 -5.89
N SER A 154 -15.51 -6.78 -6.69
CA SER A 154 -16.22 -6.85 -7.96
C SER A 154 -15.53 -7.82 -8.94
N THR A 155 -14.20 -7.80 -9.02
CA THR A 155 -13.44 -8.76 -9.82
C THR A 155 -13.68 -10.19 -9.35
N ILE A 156 -13.64 -10.44 -8.04
CA ILE A 156 -13.92 -11.76 -7.45
C ILE A 156 -15.35 -12.20 -7.79
N CYS A 157 -16.34 -11.30 -7.72
CA CYS A 157 -17.72 -11.59 -8.10
C CYS A 157 -17.88 -11.94 -9.58
N HIS A 158 -17.11 -11.36 -10.49
CA HIS A 158 -17.11 -11.81 -11.90
C HIS A 158 -16.64 -13.26 -12.05
N TYR A 159 -15.64 -13.68 -11.27
CA TYR A 159 -15.25 -15.09 -11.24
C TYR A 159 -16.30 -15.97 -10.55
N ALA A 160 -16.96 -15.47 -9.51
CA ALA A 160 -18.05 -16.18 -8.84
C ALA A 160 -19.23 -16.46 -9.79
N VAL A 161 -19.55 -15.55 -10.71
CA VAL A 161 -20.52 -15.79 -11.80
C VAL A 161 -20.03 -16.94 -12.70
N ARG A 162 -18.75 -16.93 -13.12
CA ARG A 162 -18.17 -18.03 -13.92
C ARG A 162 -18.18 -19.38 -13.22
N TRP A 163 -18.11 -19.39 -11.89
CA TRP A 163 -18.16 -20.60 -11.07
C TRP A 163 -19.59 -21.03 -10.74
N GLY A 164 -20.62 -20.26 -11.16
CA GLY A 164 -22.02 -20.55 -10.86
C GLY A 164 -22.40 -20.31 -9.39
N LEU A 165 -21.61 -19.54 -8.64
CA LEU A 165 -21.86 -19.24 -7.22
C LEU A 165 -22.85 -18.10 -7.05
N ILE A 166 -22.99 -17.21 -8.02
CA ILE A 166 -23.93 -16.09 -8.10
C ILE A 166 -24.39 -15.91 -9.55
N GLU A 167 -25.60 -15.41 -9.74
CA GLU A 167 -26.17 -15.17 -11.07
C GLU A 167 -25.59 -13.92 -11.74
N ALA A 168 -25.38 -12.86 -10.97
CA ALA A 168 -24.86 -11.59 -11.46
C ALA A 168 -23.93 -10.94 -10.41
N ASN A 169 -22.99 -10.11 -10.88
CA ASN A 169 -22.10 -9.35 -10.00
C ASN A 169 -22.86 -8.14 -9.41
N PRO A 170 -23.11 -8.10 -8.08
CA PRO A 170 -23.85 -7.01 -7.44
C PRO A 170 -23.05 -5.72 -7.29
N PHE A 171 -21.75 -5.73 -7.61
CA PHE A 171 -20.84 -4.61 -7.41
C PHE A 171 -20.37 -3.98 -8.73
N THR A 172 -21.09 -4.23 -9.82
CA THR A 172 -20.87 -3.56 -11.11
C THR A 172 -21.36 -2.11 -11.01
N ASP A 173 -20.60 -1.19 -11.60
CA ASP A 173 -20.95 0.24 -11.75
C ASP A 173 -21.33 0.99 -10.46
N MET A 174 -20.80 0.56 -9.34
CA MET A 174 -21.05 1.23 -8.06
C MET A 174 -20.40 2.61 -7.99
N MET A 175 -21.13 3.58 -7.44
CA MET A 175 -20.60 4.89 -7.13
C MET A 175 -19.53 4.79 -6.04
N GLN A 176 -18.32 5.21 -6.38
CA GLN A 176 -17.18 5.18 -5.45
C GLN A 176 -17.17 6.38 -4.50
N ASN A 177 -16.53 6.21 -3.35
CA ASN A 177 -16.25 7.32 -2.44
C ASN A 177 -15.50 8.43 -3.18
N ARG A 178 -15.96 9.67 -3.02
CA ARG A 178 -15.23 10.84 -3.51
C ARG A 178 -13.92 10.95 -2.73
N THR A 179 -12.82 11.03 -3.43
CA THR A 179 -11.49 11.16 -2.85
C THR A 179 -10.79 12.37 -3.40
N GLU A 180 -10.29 13.23 -2.52
CA GLU A 180 -9.46 14.33 -2.94
C GLU A 180 -8.08 13.81 -3.38
N LYS A 181 -7.72 14.10 -4.60
CA LYS A 181 -6.37 13.85 -5.09
C LYS A 181 -5.51 15.07 -4.73
N LYS A 182 -4.68 14.97 -3.71
CA LYS A 182 -3.63 15.95 -3.45
C LYS A 182 -2.58 15.85 -4.56
N VAL A 183 -2.82 16.54 -5.68
CA VAL A 183 -1.90 16.57 -6.83
C VAL A 183 -0.88 17.67 -6.58
N ARG A 184 0.40 17.28 -6.39
CA ARG A 184 1.48 18.24 -6.25
C ARG A 184 2.01 18.62 -7.63
N THR A 185 1.96 19.91 -7.95
CA THR A 185 2.58 20.46 -9.15
C THR A 185 3.96 20.97 -8.79
N ILE A 186 4.99 20.45 -9.44
CA ILE A 186 6.38 20.87 -9.27
C ILE A 186 6.95 21.37 -10.59
N TYR A 187 7.90 22.26 -10.50
CA TYR A 187 8.52 22.90 -11.65
C TYR A 187 9.97 22.44 -11.82
N ARG A 188 10.46 22.53 -13.05
CA ARG A 188 11.86 22.21 -13.40
C ARG A 188 12.86 22.86 -12.45
N GLY A 189 12.63 24.14 -12.06
CA GLY A 189 13.53 24.87 -11.17
C GLY A 189 13.76 24.19 -9.82
N GLN A 190 12.71 23.63 -9.20
CA GLN A 190 12.81 22.91 -7.94
C GLN A 190 13.69 21.65 -8.10
N ILE A 191 13.48 20.88 -9.17
CA ILE A 191 14.25 19.66 -9.46
C ILE A 191 15.73 19.98 -9.69
N VAL A 192 16.00 21.06 -10.43
CA VAL A 192 17.38 21.52 -10.72
C VAL A 192 18.06 21.99 -9.44
N ARG A 193 17.40 22.82 -8.61
CA ARG A 193 17.96 23.30 -7.32
C ARG A 193 18.29 22.13 -6.40
N PHE A 194 17.36 21.18 -6.24
CA PHE A 194 17.60 19.98 -5.45
C PHE A 194 18.79 19.15 -5.98
N TYR A 195 18.84 18.91 -7.29
CA TYR A 195 19.97 18.21 -7.93
C TYR A 195 21.31 18.91 -7.69
N LEU A 196 21.39 20.21 -7.92
CA LEU A 196 22.64 20.96 -7.74
C LEU A 196 23.08 21.00 -6.27
N TRP A 197 22.13 21.12 -5.33
CA TRP A 197 22.41 21.03 -3.91
C TRP A 197 22.94 19.63 -3.55
N SER A 198 22.26 18.58 -4.00
CA SER A 198 22.61 17.20 -3.69
C SER A 198 24.01 16.81 -4.18
N CYS A 199 24.47 17.37 -5.31
CA CYS A 199 25.82 17.12 -5.85
C CYS A 199 26.96 17.53 -4.88
N ARG A 200 26.67 18.33 -3.87
CA ARG A 200 27.63 18.79 -2.85
C ARG A 200 27.48 18.05 -1.52
N GLN A 201 26.61 17.07 -1.47
CA GLN A 201 26.27 16.34 -0.26
C GLN A 201 26.90 14.94 -0.22
N SER A 202 26.52 14.16 0.80
CA SER A 202 26.93 12.77 0.93
C SER A 202 26.54 11.91 -0.29
N PRO A 203 27.24 10.80 -0.56
CA PRO A 203 26.96 9.93 -1.71
C PRO A 203 25.50 9.50 -1.81
N GLY A 204 24.83 9.22 -0.67
CA GLY A 204 23.41 8.87 -0.66
C GLY A 204 22.52 9.98 -1.20
N TYR A 205 22.75 11.22 -0.79
CA TYR A 205 22.01 12.38 -1.29
C TYR A 205 22.33 12.70 -2.75
N GLN A 206 23.57 12.51 -3.18
CA GLN A 206 23.95 12.62 -4.61
C GLN A 206 23.15 11.64 -5.46
N VAL A 207 23.00 10.39 -5.02
CA VAL A 207 22.16 9.38 -5.69
C VAL A 207 20.71 9.85 -5.79
N MET A 208 20.13 10.42 -4.71
CA MET A 208 18.74 10.92 -4.73
C MET A 208 18.56 12.06 -5.73
N GLY A 209 19.46 13.05 -5.74
CA GLY A 209 19.38 14.15 -6.69
C GLY A 209 19.61 13.72 -8.14
N CYS A 210 20.58 12.83 -8.38
CA CYS A 210 20.79 12.25 -9.71
C CYS A 210 19.56 11.47 -10.18
N ALA A 211 18.91 10.68 -9.32
CA ALA A 211 17.69 9.95 -9.65
C ALA A 211 16.52 10.90 -9.97
N GLY A 212 16.39 11.99 -9.24
CA GLY A 212 15.39 13.04 -9.53
C GLY A 212 15.60 13.66 -10.91
N MET A 213 16.83 14.12 -11.20
CA MET A 213 17.15 14.71 -12.49
C MET A 213 17.08 13.69 -13.64
N PHE A 214 17.53 12.46 -13.43
CA PHE A 214 17.40 11.38 -14.40
C PHE A 214 15.92 11.11 -14.73
N THR A 215 15.05 11.04 -13.70
CA THR A 215 13.60 10.88 -13.89
C THR A 215 13.01 12.03 -14.69
N TYR A 216 13.44 13.25 -14.45
CA TYR A 216 12.98 14.41 -15.20
C TYR A 216 13.40 14.36 -16.68
N LEU A 217 14.66 14.00 -16.95
CA LEU A 217 15.20 13.93 -18.31
C LEU A 217 14.65 12.74 -19.12
N THR A 218 14.36 11.61 -18.47
CA THR A 218 13.91 10.40 -19.15
C THR A 218 12.38 10.21 -19.11
N GLY A 219 11.70 10.82 -18.17
CA GLY A 219 10.27 10.58 -17.92
C GLY A 219 9.97 9.17 -17.42
N PHE A 220 10.94 8.39 -16.97
CA PHE A 220 10.72 7.04 -16.46
C PHE A 220 9.93 7.05 -15.15
N ARG A 221 9.22 5.96 -14.85
CA ARG A 221 8.48 5.82 -13.60
C ARG A 221 9.44 5.58 -12.43
N ALA A 222 9.08 6.02 -11.22
CA ALA A 222 9.87 5.77 -10.03
C ALA A 222 10.20 4.27 -9.81
N ALA A 223 9.28 3.37 -10.20
CA ALA A 223 9.50 1.92 -10.16
C ALA A 223 10.51 1.43 -11.20
N GLU A 224 10.73 2.17 -12.29
CA GLU A 224 11.72 1.89 -13.34
C GLU A 224 13.08 2.51 -12.99
N VAL A 225 13.09 3.65 -12.29
CA VAL A 225 14.31 4.38 -11.93
C VAL A 225 15.02 3.76 -10.73
N ARG A 226 14.29 3.44 -9.66
CA ARG A 226 14.93 2.89 -8.45
C ARG A 226 15.80 1.65 -8.71
N PRO A 227 15.33 0.61 -9.39
CA PRO A 227 16.13 -0.55 -9.74
C PRO A 227 16.80 -0.42 -11.12
N PHE A 228 17.11 0.79 -11.61
CA PHE A 228 17.65 0.95 -12.96
C PHE A 228 19.00 0.26 -13.11
N HIS A 229 19.03 -0.77 -13.95
CA HIS A 229 20.22 -1.56 -14.23
C HIS A 229 21.12 -0.89 -15.27
N ILE A 230 22.44 -0.86 -15.04
CA ILE A 230 23.41 -0.18 -15.93
C ILE A 230 23.46 -0.76 -17.36
N ALA A 231 23.03 -2.02 -17.56
CA ALA A 231 22.88 -2.61 -18.89
C ALA A 231 21.85 -1.85 -19.76
N GLY A 232 20.97 -1.04 -19.15
CA GLY A 232 20.09 -0.12 -19.87
C GLY A 232 20.80 1.10 -20.48
N LEU A 233 22.08 1.31 -20.21
CA LEU A 233 22.91 2.41 -20.78
C LEU A 233 23.54 1.95 -22.09
N GLY A 234 22.81 2.08 -23.19
CA GLY A 234 23.29 1.71 -24.53
C GLY A 234 24.06 2.82 -25.23
N LYS A 235 24.59 2.51 -26.43
CA LYS A 235 25.29 3.49 -27.29
C LYS A 235 24.36 4.62 -27.73
N ASP A 236 23.13 4.26 -28.12
CA ASP A 236 22.11 5.17 -28.69
C ASP A 236 21.35 5.95 -27.62
N GLY A 237 21.31 5.45 -26.40
CA GLY A 237 20.50 6.07 -25.33
C GLY A 237 20.30 5.20 -24.10
N VAL A 238 19.34 5.60 -23.31
CA VAL A 238 18.96 4.93 -22.07
C VAL A 238 17.69 4.11 -22.28
N ARG A 239 17.72 2.82 -21.98
CA ARG A 239 16.62 1.87 -22.21
C ARG A 239 16.08 1.34 -20.91
N VAL A 240 14.75 1.17 -20.84
CA VAL A 240 14.07 0.48 -19.74
C VAL A 240 12.82 -0.24 -20.23
N VAL A 241 12.59 -1.43 -19.71
CA VAL A 241 11.32 -2.16 -19.93
C VAL A 241 10.23 -1.53 -19.06
N SER A 242 9.05 -1.31 -19.63
CA SER A 242 7.95 -0.69 -18.92
C SER A 242 7.46 -1.54 -17.73
N ALA A 243 7.50 -0.99 -16.52
CA ALA A 243 7.14 -1.69 -15.30
C ALA A 243 5.61 -1.97 -15.15
N LYS A 244 4.75 -1.22 -15.87
CA LYS A 244 3.29 -1.39 -15.81
C LYS A 244 2.78 -2.03 -17.08
N ARG A 245 2.59 -3.34 -17.04
CA ARG A 245 1.93 -4.15 -18.06
C ARG A 245 1.00 -5.15 -17.39
N LYS A 246 -0.09 -5.50 -18.07
CA LYS A 246 -0.96 -6.60 -17.65
C LYS A 246 -0.32 -7.94 -18.03
N MET A 247 -0.79 -9.01 -17.43
CA MET A 247 -0.42 -10.34 -17.86
C MET A 247 -0.86 -10.56 -19.32
N GLY A 248 0.01 -11.15 -20.15
CA GLY A 248 -0.26 -11.37 -21.58
C GLY A 248 -0.05 -10.17 -22.52
N GLU A 249 0.28 -8.98 -21.99
CA GLU A 249 0.68 -7.85 -22.84
C GLU A 249 2.17 -7.92 -23.18
N ASP A 250 2.52 -7.58 -24.44
CA ASP A 250 3.89 -7.52 -24.92
C ASP A 250 4.73 -6.53 -24.12
N GLU A 251 6.02 -6.82 -23.99
CA GLU A 251 6.96 -5.91 -23.35
C GLU A 251 7.20 -4.67 -24.23
N VAL A 252 7.06 -3.51 -23.63
CA VAL A 252 7.39 -2.23 -24.27
C VAL A 252 8.66 -1.67 -23.69
N THR A 253 9.68 -1.61 -24.51
CA THR A 253 10.93 -0.92 -24.21
C THR A 253 10.80 0.58 -24.50
N LYS A 254 11.23 1.39 -23.55
CA LYS A 254 11.35 2.84 -23.72
C LYS A 254 12.82 3.16 -23.95
N LEU A 255 13.11 3.81 -25.06
CA LEU A 255 14.43 4.37 -25.37
C LEU A 255 14.38 5.89 -25.16
N ARG A 256 15.45 6.45 -24.62
CA ARG A 256 15.69 7.89 -24.50
C ARG A 256 17.05 8.21 -25.05
N ASP A 257 17.11 9.03 -26.07
CA ASP A 257 18.35 9.46 -26.69
C ASP A 257 19.24 10.19 -25.71
N TRP A 258 20.54 10.07 -25.92
CA TRP A 258 21.49 10.79 -25.12
C TRP A 258 21.39 12.31 -25.34
N SER A 259 21.30 13.05 -24.24
CA SER A 259 21.56 14.48 -24.23
C SER A 259 22.81 14.78 -23.38
N PRO A 260 23.49 15.92 -23.56
CA PRO A 260 24.63 16.29 -22.72
C PRO A 260 24.31 16.27 -21.23
N ARG A 261 23.11 16.77 -20.84
CA ARG A 261 22.67 16.77 -19.46
C ARG A 261 22.42 15.35 -18.92
N LEU A 262 21.82 14.47 -19.72
CA LEU A 262 21.59 13.08 -19.33
C LEU A 262 22.91 12.33 -19.13
N ARG A 263 23.90 12.55 -20.01
CA ARG A 263 25.26 11.98 -19.85
C ARG A 263 25.92 12.46 -18.55
N THR A 264 25.84 13.76 -18.24
CA THR A 264 26.39 14.32 -17.00
C THR A 264 25.73 13.71 -15.75
N VAL A 265 24.41 13.59 -15.75
CA VAL A 265 23.67 12.99 -14.59
C VAL A 265 24.05 11.54 -14.39
N VAL A 266 24.15 10.77 -15.47
CA VAL A 266 24.56 9.36 -15.42
C VAL A 266 26.02 9.22 -14.94
N ALA A 267 26.94 10.06 -15.43
CA ALA A 267 28.33 10.07 -14.97
C ALA A 267 28.42 10.34 -13.46
N ARG A 268 27.79 11.40 -12.98
CA ARG A 268 27.73 11.73 -11.54
C ARG A 268 27.09 10.63 -10.69
N ALA A 269 26.02 10.00 -11.17
CA ALA A 269 25.41 8.87 -10.47
C ALA A 269 26.37 7.67 -10.36
N LYS A 270 27.21 7.46 -11.38
CA LYS A 270 28.27 6.44 -11.35
C LYS A 270 29.38 6.78 -10.37
N GLU A 271 29.72 8.03 -10.19
CA GLU A 271 30.78 8.52 -9.30
C GLU A 271 30.38 8.57 -7.83
N ALA A 272 29.08 8.65 -7.53
CA ALA A 272 28.57 8.81 -6.16
C ALA A 272 29.02 7.71 -5.18
N HIS A 273 29.33 6.52 -5.67
CA HIS A 273 29.87 5.41 -4.87
C HIS A 273 31.00 4.70 -5.61
N THR A 274 32.00 4.23 -4.90
CA THR A 274 33.19 3.54 -5.45
C THR A 274 32.96 2.03 -5.69
N ALA A 275 31.96 1.43 -5.05
CA ALA A 275 31.69 -0.01 -5.20
C ALA A 275 31.23 -0.35 -6.62
N SER A 276 31.73 -1.47 -7.18
CA SER A 276 31.21 -2.04 -8.42
C SER A 276 29.72 -2.36 -8.27
N ARG A 277 28.90 -1.98 -9.25
CA ARG A 277 27.47 -2.05 -9.15
C ARG A 277 26.80 -2.38 -10.48
N MET A 278 25.72 -3.14 -10.38
CA MET A 278 24.84 -3.40 -11.51
C MET A 278 23.72 -2.35 -11.62
N TYR A 279 23.46 -1.57 -10.57
CA TYR A 279 22.38 -0.59 -10.49
C TYR A 279 22.94 0.83 -10.47
N LEU A 280 22.38 1.71 -11.32
CA LEU A 280 22.83 3.11 -11.42
C LEU A 280 22.60 3.87 -10.10
N PHE A 281 21.49 3.62 -9.44
CA PHE A 281 21.09 4.26 -8.19
C PHE A 281 21.19 3.25 -7.04
N ALA A 282 22.40 2.79 -6.76
CA ALA A 282 22.69 1.81 -5.73
C ALA A 282 23.01 2.47 -4.37
N ASN A 283 22.88 1.69 -3.31
CA ASN A 283 23.37 2.05 -1.98
C ASN A 283 24.91 1.83 -1.88
N ALA A 284 25.50 2.15 -0.74
CA ALA A 284 26.94 1.98 -0.50
C ALA A 284 27.45 0.54 -0.70
N LYS A 285 26.56 -0.47 -0.62
CA LYS A 285 26.90 -1.89 -0.86
C LYS A 285 26.72 -2.32 -2.33
N GLY A 286 26.42 -1.40 -3.24
CA GLY A 286 26.15 -1.70 -4.65
C GLY A 286 24.78 -2.33 -4.92
N GLN A 287 23.92 -2.44 -3.92
CA GLN A 287 22.57 -3.03 -4.03
C GLN A 287 21.49 -1.95 -4.27
N PRO A 288 20.35 -2.31 -4.89
CA PRO A 288 19.23 -1.39 -5.00
C PRO A 288 18.65 -1.09 -3.62
N TYR A 289 18.18 0.14 -3.46
CA TYR A 289 17.44 0.50 -2.25
C TYR A 289 16.10 -0.25 -2.18
N THR A 290 15.72 -0.69 -0.98
CA THR A 290 14.34 -1.11 -0.72
C THR A 290 13.40 0.08 -0.89
N LYS A 291 12.10 -0.17 -1.07
CA LYS A 291 11.11 0.91 -1.22
C LYS A 291 11.06 1.82 0.01
N SER A 292 11.12 1.24 1.22
CA SER A 292 11.16 2.00 2.48
C SER A 292 12.47 2.76 2.64
N GLY A 293 13.62 2.10 2.41
CA GLY A 293 14.93 2.75 2.50
C GLY A 293 15.10 3.91 1.52
N TRP A 294 14.57 3.77 0.29
CA TRP A 294 14.51 4.88 -0.65
C TRP A 294 13.65 6.02 -0.12
N GLY A 295 12.45 5.70 0.39
CA GLY A 295 11.51 6.71 0.91
C GLY A 295 12.09 7.50 2.07
N SER A 296 12.74 6.82 3.02
CA SER A 296 13.39 7.48 4.15
C SER A 296 14.53 8.39 3.71
N LEU A 297 15.47 7.87 2.89
CA LEU A 297 16.60 8.65 2.40
C LEU A 297 16.17 9.85 1.55
N TRP A 298 15.13 9.68 0.73
CA TRP A 298 14.55 10.78 -0.04
C TRP A 298 13.96 11.85 0.86
N ALA A 299 13.19 11.45 1.88
CA ALA A 299 12.60 12.38 2.83
C ALA A 299 13.66 13.14 3.64
N ASP A 300 14.73 12.46 4.05
CA ASP A 300 15.85 13.08 4.76
C ASP A 300 16.60 14.06 3.85
N ALA A 301 16.90 13.69 2.61
CA ALA A 301 17.52 14.59 1.64
C ALA A 301 16.68 15.83 1.33
N MET A 302 15.35 15.67 1.22
CA MET A 302 14.43 16.79 1.03
C MET A 302 14.36 17.69 2.26
N PHE A 303 14.39 17.11 3.46
CA PHE A 303 14.39 17.87 4.70
C PHE A 303 15.66 18.73 4.81
N ASP A 304 16.83 18.11 4.62
CA ASP A 304 18.12 18.82 4.66
C ASP A 304 18.24 19.88 3.56
N TRP A 305 17.73 19.59 2.37
CA TRP A 305 17.71 20.55 1.28
C TRP A 305 16.86 21.79 1.59
N ILE A 306 15.62 21.58 2.04
CA ILE A 306 14.70 22.67 2.34
C ILE A 306 15.19 23.45 3.56
N ALA A 307 15.70 22.78 4.59
CA ALA A 307 16.32 23.41 5.76
C ALA A 307 17.53 24.33 5.40
N SER A 308 18.19 24.09 4.25
CA SER A 308 19.32 24.92 3.81
C SER A 308 18.92 26.35 3.41
N PHE A 309 17.63 26.63 3.18
CA PHE A 309 17.12 27.96 2.81
C PHE A 309 15.87 28.40 3.59
N ASP A 310 15.26 27.50 4.36
CA ASP A 310 14.09 27.80 5.20
C ASP A 310 14.45 27.63 6.68
N ARG A 311 14.36 28.72 7.45
CA ARG A 311 14.74 28.78 8.86
C ARG A 311 13.80 27.97 9.77
N GLU A 312 12.51 27.96 9.47
CA GLU A 312 11.53 27.18 10.24
C GLU A 312 11.80 25.69 10.08
N VAL A 313 12.04 25.26 8.85
CA VAL A 313 12.40 23.87 8.54
C VAL A 313 13.75 23.49 9.14
N ALA A 314 14.71 24.41 9.19
CA ALA A 314 16.01 24.18 9.84
C ALA A 314 15.84 23.93 11.35
N ALA A 315 15.02 24.71 12.03
CA ALA A 315 14.69 24.48 13.44
C ALA A 315 13.98 23.15 13.67
N ALA A 316 13.01 22.83 12.82
CA ALA A 316 12.29 21.56 12.86
C ALA A 316 13.22 20.35 12.62
N LEU A 317 14.19 20.48 11.71
CA LEU A 317 15.22 19.45 11.47
C LEU A 317 16.10 19.23 12.69
N ALA A 318 16.51 20.29 13.38
CA ALA A 318 17.29 20.19 14.61
C ALA A 318 16.51 19.41 15.69
N ALA A 319 15.24 19.76 15.90
CA ALA A 319 14.37 19.06 16.85
C ALA A 319 14.15 17.57 16.46
N LYS A 320 14.00 17.27 15.16
CA LYS A 320 13.88 15.88 14.66
C LYS A 320 15.15 15.09 14.96
N ARG A 321 16.34 15.66 14.71
CA ARG A 321 17.63 15.00 14.99
C ARG A 321 17.85 14.72 16.48
N GLU A 322 17.43 15.64 17.33
CA GLU A 322 17.46 15.44 18.78
C GLU A 322 16.53 14.29 19.21
N TRP A 323 15.28 14.28 18.68
CA TRP A 323 14.35 13.19 18.94
C TRP A 323 14.90 11.84 18.44
N GLU A 324 15.51 11.77 17.26
CA GLU A 324 16.14 10.56 16.71
C GLU A 324 17.30 10.07 17.58
N GLY A 325 18.06 10.98 18.17
CA GLY A 325 19.11 10.67 19.16
C GLY A 325 18.52 9.99 20.38
N ARG A 326 17.48 10.57 20.98
CA ARG A 326 16.75 10.01 22.12
C ARG A 326 16.12 8.65 21.78
N TYR A 327 15.50 8.53 20.60
CA TYR A 327 14.90 7.28 20.14
C TYR A 327 15.92 6.15 19.98
N ARG A 328 17.11 6.45 19.44
CA ARG A 328 18.19 5.47 19.33
C ARG A 328 18.71 5.02 20.69
N ALA A 329 18.80 5.93 21.65
CA ALA A 329 19.21 5.61 23.03
C ALA A 329 18.14 4.75 23.73
N ALA A 330 16.85 5.12 23.65
CA ALA A 330 15.74 4.37 24.21
C ALA A 330 15.67 2.95 23.63
N ARG A 331 15.83 2.80 22.30
CA ARG A 331 15.85 1.48 21.66
C ARG A 331 16.98 0.58 22.13
N LYS A 332 18.16 1.14 22.47
CA LYS A 332 19.29 0.38 23.03
C LYS A 332 19.00 -0.10 24.45
N SER A 333 18.27 0.68 25.25
CA SER A 333 17.90 0.33 26.63
C SER A 333 16.60 -0.49 26.71
N GLY A 334 15.92 -0.77 25.59
CA GLY A 334 14.62 -1.46 25.56
C GLY A 334 13.44 -0.60 26.04
N ALA A 335 13.63 0.72 26.22
CA ALA A 335 12.57 1.63 26.65
C ALA A 335 11.62 1.96 25.50
N ALA A 336 10.32 2.04 25.82
CA ALA A 336 9.33 2.56 24.88
C ALA A 336 9.48 4.08 24.72
N MET A 337 9.26 4.58 23.52
CA MET A 337 9.27 6.01 23.23
C MET A 337 8.16 6.31 22.20
N GLU A 338 7.46 7.44 22.41
CA GLU A 338 6.39 7.89 21.52
C GLU A 338 6.92 8.20 20.10
N PRO A 339 6.10 7.98 19.05
CA PRO A 339 6.43 8.34 17.68
C PRO A 339 6.75 9.84 17.55
N TYR A 340 7.51 10.19 16.51
CA TYR A 340 7.77 11.60 16.20
C TYR A 340 6.50 12.28 15.65
N GLU A 341 5.99 13.25 16.39
CA GLU A 341 4.81 14.05 16.00
C GLU A 341 5.15 15.48 15.53
N GLY A 342 6.43 15.72 15.24
CA GLY A 342 6.91 17.03 14.81
C GLY A 342 6.59 17.36 13.35
N TYR A 343 7.34 18.31 12.79
CA TYR A 343 7.15 18.87 11.47
C TYR A 343 7.11 17.82 10.35
N LYS A 344 6.07 17.89 9.52
CA LYS A 344 5.86 16.99 8.39
C LYS A 344 6.39 17.62 7.09
N ILE A 345 7.64 17.36 6.77
CA ILE A 345 8.27 17.90 5.55
C ILE A 345 7.47 17.65 4.27
N THR A 346 6.67 16.58 4.23
CA THR A 346 5.81 16.27 3.09
C THR A 346 4.71 17.29 2.84
N GLU A 347 4.44 18.19 3.77
CA GLU A 347 3.43 19.26 3.64
C GLU A 347 4.06 20.57 3.13
N HIS A 348 5.39 20.69 3.12
CA HIS A 348 6.09 21.88 2.64
C HIS A 348 5.91 22.07 1.12
N PRO A 349 5.71 23.30 0.62
CA PRO A 349 5.49 23.61 -0.81
C PRO A 349 6.63 23.16 -1.73
N GLU A 350 7.88 23.27 -1.27
CA GLU A 350 9.06 22.85 -2.04
C GLU A 350 9.30 21.34 -2.00
N TYR A 351 8.63 20.59 -1.11
CA TYR A 351 8.77 19.13 -1.07
C TYR A 351 8.18 18.48 -2.32
N PHE A 352 8.87 17.48 -2.85
CA PHE A 352 8.34 16.59 -3.88
C PHE A 352 8.91 15.17 -3.71
N SER A 353 8.18 14.20 -4.20
CA SER A 353 8.63 12.80 -4.26
C SER A 353 9.18 12.49 -5.67
N LEU A 354 9.94 11.41 -5.79
CA LEU A 354 10.40 10.93 -7.11
C LEU A 354 9.21 10.68 -8.07
N SER A 355 8.04 10.31 -7.52
CA SER A 355 6.82 10.09 -8.30
C SER A 355 6.24 11.37 -8.91
N ASP A 356 6.51 12.53 -8.31
CA ASP A 356 6.02 13.83 -8.80
C ASP A 356 6.87 14.36 -9.96
N VAL A 357 8.10 13.87 -10.10
CA VAL A 357 9.03 14.34 -11.12
C VAL A 357 8.59 13.95 -12.54
N ARG A 358 8.09 12.72 -12.74
CA ARG A 358 7.62 12.29 -14.07
C ARG A 358 6.44 13.12 -14.60
N PRO A 359 5.38 13.41 -13.83
CA PRO A 359 4.35 14.35 -14.26
C PRO A 359 4.89 15.73 -14.64
N ALA A 360 5.86 16.27 -13.89
CA ALA A 360 6.49 17.54 -14.22
C ALA A 360 7.23 17.48 -15.56
N ALA A 361 7.97 16.41 -15.84
CA ALA A 361 8.65 16.19 -17.10
C ALA A 361 7.67 16.13 -18.29
N ILE A 362 6.62 15.34 -18.18
CA ILE A 362 5.57 15.21 -19.21
C ILE A 362 4.84 16.55 -19.41
N THR A 363 4.46 17.24 -18.32
CA THR A 363 3.83 18.56 -18.39
C THR A 363 4.75 19.57 -19.11
N THR A 364 6.06 19.51 -18.87
CA THR A 364 7.03 20.39 -19.58
C THR A 364 7.05 20.09 -21.07
N LYS A 365 7.10 18.83 -21.48
CA LYS A 365 7.02 18.42 -22.90
C LYS A 365 5.73 18.92 -23.55
N LEU A 366 4.58 18.75 -22.89
CA LEU A 366 3.29 19.24 -23.39
C LEU A 366 3.22 20.78 -23.47
N ARG A 367 3.78 21.48 -22.47
CA ARG A 367 3.86 22.94 -22.47
C ARG A 367 4.69 23.48 -23.63
N ASN A 368 5.83 22.85 -23.90
CA ASN A 368 6.72 23.21 -24.99
C ASN A 368 6.22 22.71 -26.36
N ARG A 369 5.07 22.02 -26.42
CA ARG A 369 4.49 21.44 -27.65
C ARG A 369 5.46 20.55 -28.38
N ASN A 370 6.28 19.77 -27.66
CA ASN A 370 7.19 18.82 -28.28
C ASN A 370 6.39 17.71 -28.97
N GLU A 371 6.71 17.41 -30.21
CA GLU A 371 6.05 16.37 -31.03
C GLU A 371 6.11 15.00 -30.37
N ASP A 372 7.25 14.66 -29.71
CA ASP A 372 7.48 13.41 -29.01
C ASP A 372 6.84 13.32 -27.60
N ALA A 373 5.98 14.26 -27.21
CA ALA A 373 5.44 14.31 -25.84
C ALA A 373 4.66 13.03 -25.43
N TYR A 374 3.95 12.40 -26.38
CA TYR A 374 3.21 11.17 -26.13
C TYR A 374 4.11 9.94 -26.10
N ASP A 375 5.11 9.85 -26.98
CA ASP A 375 6.12 8.80 -26.96
C ASP A 375 6.98 8.88 -25.70
N PHE A 376 7.30 10.10 -25.27
CA PHE A 376 7.95 10.34 -23.99
C PHE A 376 7.10 9.88 -22.80
N ALA A 377 5.79 10.09 -22.83
CA ALA A 377 4.88 9.59 -21.81
C ALA A 377 4.73 8.05 -21.87
N ALA A 378 4.84 7.46 -23.07
CA ALA A 378 4.72 6.02 -23.33
C ALA A 378 3.49 5.39 -22.65
N HIS A 379 2.32 6.01 -22.83
CA HIS A 379 1.05 5.48 -22.41
C HIS A 379 0.34 4.85 -23.60
N ALA A 380 -0.21 3.65 -23.42
CA ALA A 380 -0.99 2.97 -24.48
C ALA A 380 -2.22 3.79 -24.91
N ASN A 381 -2.81 4.56 -23.98
CA ASN A 381 -3.90 5.49 -24.26
C ASN A 381 -3.47 6.94 -23.98
N PRO A 382 -3.45 7.83 -24.97
CA PRO A 382 -3.12 9.25 -24.82
C PRO A 382 -3.99 9.98 -23.76
N ALA A 383 -5.26 9.58 -23.57
CA ALA A 383 -6.13 10.14 -22.55
C ALA A 383 -5.54 9.98 -21.13
N THR A 384 -4.76 8.92 -20.88
CA THR A 384 -4.04 8.72 -19.63
C THR A 384 -3.03 9.85 -19.35
N THR A 385 -2.35 10.33 -20.40
CA THR A 385 -1.39 11.44 -20.31
C THR A 385 -2.10 12.71 -19.83
N HIS A 386 -3.21 13.07 -20.46
CA HIS A 386 -3.97 14.26 -20.09
C HIS A 386 -4.61 14.14 -18.70
N ARG A 387 -5.22 13.01 -18.41
CA ARG A 387 -5.97 12.81 -17.16
C ARG A 387 -5.08 12.76 -15.91
N HIS A 388 -3.87 12.22 -16.00
CA HIS A 388 -3.05 11.90 -14.84
C HIS A 388 -1.71 12.65 -14.78
N TYR A 389 -1.20 13.15 -15.91
CA TYR A 389 0.15 13.72 -15.99
C TYR A 389 0.18 15.15 -16.48
N ASP A 390 -0.84 15.61 -17.23
CA ASP A 390 -0.94 17.02 -17.65
C ASP A 390 -1.39 17.87 -16.46
N ARG A 391 -0.46 18.65 -15.93
CA ARG A 391 -0.68 19.54 -14.79
C ARG A 391 -0.65 21.02 -15.21
N ARG A 392 -0.89 21.31 -16.51
CA ARG A 392 -0.99 22.67 -17.00
C ARG A 392 -2.26 23.32 -16.48
N THR A 393 -2.11 24.44 -15.76
CA THR A 393 -3.22 25.29 -15.31
C THR A 393 -3.66 26.26 -16.40
N GLU A 394 -2.76 26.56 -17.34
CA GLU A 394 -2.98 27.45 -18.48
C GLU A 394 -2.75 26.71 -19.79
N ARG A 395 -3.65 26.85 -20.75
CA ARG A 395 -3.56 26.30 -22.11
C ARG A 395 -3.52 27.43 -23.12
N ARG A 396 -2.35 27.73 -23.65
CA ARG A 396 -2.17 28.77 -24.66
C ARG A 396 -2.49 28.21 -26.05
N ALA A 397 -3.36 28.91 -26.79
CA ALA A 397 -3.66 28.62 -28.18
C ALA A 397 -3.51 29.90 -29.02
N LYS A 398 -3.29 29.74 -30.34
CA LYS A 398 -3.42 30.86 -31.28
C LYS A 398 -4.91 31.13 -31.51
N ALA A 399 -5.27 32.38 -31.77
CA ALA A 399 -6.60 32.71 -32.22
C ALA A 399 -6.89 32.03 -33.57
N THR A 400 -8.14 31.72 -33.83
CA THR A 400 -8.62 31.30 -35.15
C THR A 400 -8.77 32.55 -35.97
N GLU A 401 -8.00 32.69 -37.04
CA GLU A 401 -8.12 33.78 -38.03
C GLU A 401 -8.87 33.28 -39.23
#